data_249c7d47ba4a5cf2e91290d8805823c4
#
_entry.id   249c7d47ba4a5cf2e91290d8805823c4
#
_cell.length_a   1.000
_cell.length_b   1.000
_cell.length_c   1.000
_cell.angle_alpha   90.00
_cell.angle_beta   90.00
_cell.angle_gamma   90.00
#
_symmetry.space_group_name_H-M   'P 1'
#
loop_
_entity.id
_entity.type
_entity.pdbx_description
1 polymer ?
#
loop_
_entity_poly.entity_id
_entity_poly.type
_entity_poly.pdbx_seq_one_letter_code
_entity_poly.pdbx_strand_id
1 'polypeptide(L)'
;MRSSAQNSYREVEAFSNHHSVKHSFEKAIQELEFILGAAYVKSDMDERLHFSRSTLSTGTTPSAIVKPANRQQVEAIVKIANAYQLQVHPISTGKNWGYSDACAVKDGQLLVDLGRLNRIIEVNEKLGYITLEPGVTQGQVYDYLQENNIKLWMDATGAGPDTSVIGNTMDRGFGHSPHGDRYAHSCGYEVIL
;
A
#
# COMPACT_ATOMS: atom_id res chain seq x y z
N MET A 1 -39.07 32.36 -8.57
CA MET A 1 -37.83 32.99 -9.01
C MET A 1 -36.84 33.00 -7.83
N ARG A 2 -36.02 32.00 -7.65
CA ARG A 2 -34.91 32.06 -6.68
C ARG A 2 -33.71 32.67 -7.40
N SER A 3 -33.22 33.74 -6.83
CA SER A 3 -32.32 34.75 -7.36
C SER A 3 -31.01 34.18 -7.92
N SER A 4 -30.58 34.73 -9.07
CA SER A 4 -29.26 34.53 -9.70
C SER A 4 -28.07 34.75 -8.74
N ALA A 5 -28.28 35.52 -7.68
CA ALA A 5 -27.31 35.75 -6.63
C ALA A 5 -26.99 34.51 -5.79
N GLN A 6 -27.93 33.62 -5.52
CA GLN A 6 -27.69 32.37 -4.77
C GLN A 6 -26.91 31.35 -5.57
N ASN A 7 -26.97 31.38 -6.90
CA ASN A 7 -26.21 30.51 -7.76
C ASN A 7 -24.73 30.97 -7.85
N SER A 8 -24.51 32.28 -7.93
CA SER A 8 -23.15 32.86 -7.95
C SER A 8 -22.40 32.67 -6.63
N TYR A 9 -23.06 32.73 -5.47
CA TYR A 9 -22.44 32.46 -4.18
C TYR A 9 -22.01 30.96 -4.06
N ARG A 10 -22.80 30.02 -4.53
CA ARG A 10 -22.44 28.59 -4.53
C ARG A 10 -21.28 28.28 -5.47
N GLU A 11 -21.20 28.94 -6.61
CA GLU A 11 -20.08 28.79 -7.55
C GLU A 11 -18.78 29.36 -6.99
N VAL A 12 -18.83 30.52 -6.30
CA VAL A 12 -17.67 31.13 -5.64
C VAL A 12 -17.20 30.28 -4.45
N GLU A 13 -18.10 29.74 -3.62
CA GLU A 13 -17.76 28.83 -2.53
C GLU A 13 -17.16 27.52 -3.06
N ALA A 14 -17.71 26.94 -4.11
CA ALA A 14 -17.17 25.71 -4.74
C ALA A 14 -15.79 25.96 -5.32
N PHE A 15 -15.55 27.12 -5.96
CA PHE A 15 -14.26 27.50 -6.52
C PHE A 15 -13.22 27.78 -5.42
N SER A 16 -13.61 28.47 -4.33
CA SER A 16 -12.75 28.73 -3.16
C SER A 16 -12.37 27.43 -2.44
N ASN A 17 -13.32 26.52 -2.23
CA ASN A 17 -13.07 25.22 -1.63
C ASN A 17 -12.14 24.36 -2.50
N HIS A 18 -12.31 24.38 -3.81
CA HIS A 18 -11.45 23.61 -4.72
C HIS A 18 -10.00 24.12 -4.71
N HIS A 19 -9.78 25.44 -4.66
CA HIS A 19 -8.46 26.04 -4.53
C HIS A 19 -7.79 25.72 -3.19
N SER A 20 -8.56 25.77 -2.09
CA SER A 20 -8.08 25.43 -0.75
C SER A 20 -7.65 23.98 -0.64
N VAL A 21 -8.45 23.05 -1.16
CA VAL A 21 -8.15 21.60 -1.17
C VAL A 21 -6.92 21.31 -2.03
N LYS A 22 -6.82 21.92 -3.21
CA LYS A 22 -5.65 21.75 -4.09
C LYS A 22 -4.37 22.23 -3.44
N HIS A 23 -4.37 23.40 -2.81
CA HIS A 23 -3.21 23.95 -2.11
C HIS A 23 -2.81 23.09 -0.90
N SER A 24 -3.78 22.55 -0.17
CA SER A 24 -3.55 21.61 0.94
C SER A 24 -2.86 20.34 0.46
N PHE A 25 -3.32 19.77 -0.65
CA PHE A 25 -2.72 18.59 -1.27
C PHE A 25 -1.28 18.84 -1.74
N GLU A 26 -1.03 19.96 -2.43
CA GLU A 26 0.32 20.34 -2.88
C GLU A 26 1.31 20.46 -1.71
N LYS A 27 0.90 21.03 -0.58
CA LYS A 27 1.72 21.06 0.64
C LYS A 27 1.99 19.67 1.20
N ALA A 28 0.99 18.82 1.26
CA ALA A 28 1.18 17.44 1.70
C ALA A 28 2.19 16.70 0.83
N ILE A 29 2.13 16.87 -0.50
CA ILE A 29 3.10 16.27 -1.43
C ILE A 29 4.51 16.79 -1.15
N GLN A 30 4.71 18.10 -0.93
CA GLN A 30 6.01 18.67 -0.60
C GLN A 30 6.60 18.10 0.70
N GLU A 31 5.78 17.93 1.75
CA GLU A 31 6.21 17.31 3.00
C GLU A 31 6.57 15.83 2.81
N LEU A 32 5.78 15.10 2.01
CA LEU A 32 6.07 13.71 1.67
C LEU A 32 7.38 13.60 0.87
N GLU A 33 7.62 14.49 -0.09
CA GLU A 33 8.88 14.54 -0.85
C GLU A 33 10.08 14.86 0.03
N PHE A 34 9.92 15.76 0.99
CA PHE A 34 10.98 16.09 1.95
C PHE A 34 11.39 14.87 2.81
N ILE A 35 10.42 14.05 3.24
CA ILE A 35 10.67 12.91 4.13
C ILE A 35 11.12 11.67 3.37
N LEU A 36 10.52 11.41 2.21
CA LEU A 36 10.76 10.18 1.44
C LEU A 36 11.85 10.35 0.37
N GLY A 37 12.06 11.58 -0.08
CA GLY A 37 12.78 11.93 -1.30
C GLY A 37 11.84 11.96 -2.52
N ALA A 38 12.00 12.96 -3.39
CA ALA A 38 11.13 13.19 -4.55
C ALA A 38 11.02 11.98 -5.51
N ALA A 39 12.08 11.16 -5.59
CA ALA A 39 12.06 9.93 -6.40
C ALA A 39 11.01 8.91 -5.94
N TYR A 40 10.57 8.98 -4.68
CA TYR A 40 9.66 8.03 -4.03
C TYR A 40 8.25 8.60 -3.79
N VAL A 41 7.96 9.78 -4.34
CA VAL A 41 6.62 10.38 -4.37
C VAL A 41 6.27 10.60 -5.83
N LYS A 42 5.23 9.94 -6.31
CA LYS A 42 4.80 9.96 -7.70
C LYS A 42 3.40 10.53 -7.79
N SER A 43 3.26 11.73 -8.36
CA SER A 43 1.99 12.41 -8.56
C SER A 43 1.67 12.66 -10.04
N ASP A 44 2.58 12.30 -10.94
CA ASP A 44 2.36 12.41 -12.38
C ASP A 44 1.28 11.43 -12.87
N MET A 45 0.63 11.79 -13.98
CA MET A 45 -0.53 11.05 -14.47
C MET A 45 -0.17 9.64 -14.94
N ASP A 46 1.00 9.45 -15.53
CA ASP A 46 1.40 8.16 -16.11
C ASP A 46 1.62 7.11 -15.00
N GLU A 47 2.30 7.49 -13.93
CA GLU A 47 2.47 6.62 -12.75
C GLU A 47 1.12 6.34 -12.06
N ARG A 48 0.28 7.35 -11.91
CA ARG A 48 -1.06 7.19 -11.32
C ARG A 48 -1.93 6.23 -12.14
N LEU A 49 -1.89 6.33 -13.47
CA LEU A 49 -2.62 5.43 -14.37
C LEU A 49 -2.04 4.01 -14.36
N HIS A 50 -0.73 3.85 -14.13
CA HIS A 50 -0.14 2.53 -13.94
C HIS A 50 -0.79 1.80 -12.76
N PHE A 51 -0.97 2.47 -11.63
CA PHE A 51 -1.61 1.93 -10.43
C PHE A 51 -3.15 1.95 -10.44
N SER A 52 -3.77 2.45 -11.50
CA SER A 52 -5.23 2.38 -11.71
C SER A 52 -5.69 1.09 -12.40
N ARG A 53 -4.74 0.29 -12.89
CA ARG A 53 -5.05 -0.97 -13.57
C ARG A 53 -5.51 -2.02 -12.56
N SER A 54 -6.61 -2.68 -12.87
CA SER A 54 -7.21 -3.71 -12.04
C SER A 54 -7.73 -4.86 -12.90
N THR A 55 -7.71 -6.06 -12.36
CA THR A 55 -8.42 -7.22 -12.92
C THR A 55 -9.94 -7.10 -12.79
N LEU A 56 -10.42 -6.18 -11.94
CA LEU A 56 -11.83 -5.83 -11.84
C LEU A 56 -12.24 -4.87 -12.97
N SER A 57 -13.53 -4.82 -13.27
CA SER A 57 -14.08 -3.97 -14.34
C SER A 57 -14.00 -2.47 -14.05
N THR A 58 -13.77 -2.08 -12.81
CA THR A 58 -13.68 -0.69 -12.35
C THR A 58 -12.32 -0.47 -11.72
N GLY A 59 -11.50 0.38 -12.35
CA GLY A 59 -10.27 0.90 -11.76
C GLY A 59 -10.51 2.26 -11.13
N THR A 60 -9.69 2.62 -10.15
CA THR A 60 -9.67 3.94 -9.51
C THR A 60 -8.29 4.56 -9.68
N THR A 61 -8.21 5.88 -9.76
CA THR A 61 -6.94 6.58 -9.93
C THR A 61 -6.50 7.17 -8.59
N PRO A 62 -5.34 6.78 -8.03
CA PRO A 62 -4.83 7.37 -6.80
C PRO A 62 -4.45 8.84 -7.01
N SER A 63 -4.44 9.64 -5.94
CA SER A 63 -3.97 11.04 -5.99
C SER A 63 -2.45 11.13 -6.16
N ALA A 64 -1.73 10.25 -5.49
CA ALA A 64 -0.29 10.05 -5.62
C ALA A 64 0.09 8.66 -5.10
N ILE A 65 1.32 8.23 -5.39
CA ILE A 65 1.93 7.01 -4.88
C ILE A 65 3.14 7.39 -4.03
N VAL A 66 3.25 6.84 -2.83
CA VAL A 66 4.39 7.05 -1.92
C VAL A 66 5.03 5.71 -1.55
N LYS A 67 6.37 5.66 -1.57
CA LYS A 67 7.14 4.43 -1.40
C LYS A 67 8.10 4.56 -0.21
N PRO A 68 7.65 4.32 1.04
CA PRO A 68 8.50 4.38 2.23
C PRO A 68 9.55 3.26 2.22
N ALA A 69 10.72 3.53 2.84
CA ALA A 69 11.81 2.57 2.97
C ALA A 69 11.95 1.96 4.38
N ASN A 70 11.24 2.51 5.36
CA ASN A 70 11.35 2.08 6.75
C ASN A 70 10.09 2.48 7.54
N ARG A 71 9.99 1.94 8.77
CA ARG A 71 8.89 2.19 9.69
C ARG A 71 8.65 3.67 9.97
N GLN A 72 9.72 4.43 10.20
CA GLN A 72 9.63 5.86 10.54
C GLN A 72 8.98 6.67 9.41
N GLN A 73 9.29 6.30 8.17
CA GLN A 73 8.66 6.94 7.00
C GLN A 73 7.17 6.58 6.89
N VAL A 74 6.77 5.35 7.23
CA VAL A 74 5.35 4.97 7.28
C VAL A 74 4.61 5.78 8.35
N GLU A 75 5.19 5.91 9.56
CA GLU A 75 4.63 6.75 10.64
C GLU A 75 4.46 8.21 10.19
N ALA A 76 5.46 8.75 9.49
CA ALA A 76 5.39 10.11 8.98
C ALA A 76 4.30 10.29 7.91
N ILE A 77 4.16 9.33 6.98
CA ILE A 77 3.08 9.33 5.98
C ILE A 77 1.71 9.36 6.67
N VAL A 78 1.49 8.53 7.68
CA VAL A 78 0.21 8.48 8.41
C VAL A 78 -0.07 9.81 9.11
N LYS A 79 0.94 10.42 9.75
CA LYS A 79 0.81 11.75 10.39
C LYS A 79 0.45 12.84 9.38
N ILE A 80 1.13 12.89 8.23
CA ILE A 80 0.84 13.83 7.15
C ILE A 80 -0.57 13.58 6.59
N ALA A 81 -0.92 12.33 6.31
CA ALA A 81 -2.24 11.99 5.81
C ALA A 81 -3.35 12.45 6.77
N ASN A 82 -3.17 12.26 8.07
CA ASN A 82 -4.11 12.75 9.09
C ASN A 82 -4.18 14.29 9.12
N ALA A 83 -3.04 14.99 9.08
CA ALA A 83 -2.98 16.45 9.12
C ALA A 83 -3.68 17.09 7.92
N TYR A 84 -3.52 16.48 6.73
CA TYR A 84 -4.10 16.97 5.48
C TYR A 84 -5.39 16.26 5.06
N GLN A 85 -5.95 15.40 5.92
CA GLN A 85 -7.19 14.65 5.69
C GLN A 85 -7.16 13.81 4.40
N LEU A 86 -5.99 13.23 4.09
CA LEU A 86 -5.81 12.33 2.96
C LEU A 86 -6.26 10.91 3.34
N GLN A 87 -7.06 10.29 2.49
CA GLN A 87 -7.39 8.89 2.63
C GLN A 87 -6.24 8.04 2.08
N VAL A 88 -5.76 7.08 2.85
CA VAL A 88 -4.65 6.20 2.46
C VAL A 88 -5.14 4.81 2.03
N HIS A 89 -4.43 4.21 1.08
CA HIS A 89 -4.60 2.82 0.67
C HIS A 89 -3.24 2.14 0.64
N PRO A 90 -2.92 1.26 1.60
CA PRO A 90 -1.64 0.55 1.62
C PRO A 90 -1.68 -0.66 0.68
N ILE A 91 -0.57 -0.89 -0.02
CA ILE A 91 -0.30 -2.12 -0.74
C ILE A 91 1.07 -2.68 -0.34
N SER A 92 1.26 -3.98 -0.45
CA SER A 92 2.57 -4.62 -0.31
C SER A 92 3.29 -4.66 -1.66
N THR A 93 3.04 -5.68 -2.48
CA THR A 93 3.61 -5.83 -3.83
C THR A 93 2.60 -5.61 -4.96
N GLY A 94 1.36 -5.27 -4.63
CA GLY A 94 0.31 -5.00 -5.61
C GLY A 94 -0.13 -6.19 -6.45
N LYS A 95 0.04 -7.42 -5.93
CA LYS A 95 -0.30 -8.67 -6.61
C LYS A 95 -1.59 -9.31 -6.10
N ASN A 96 -2.57 -8.48 -5.75
CA ASN A 96 -3.84 -8.95 -5.20
C ASN A 96 -4.85 -9.23 -6.32
N TRP A 97 -4.53 -10.20 -7.16
CA TRP A 97 -5.35 -10.52 -8.33
C TRP A 97 -6.75 -11.03 -7.97
N GLY A 98 -7.75 -10.60 -8.72
CA GLY A 98 -9.16 -10.94 -8.52
C GLY A 98 -9.84 -10.09 -7.46
N TYR A 99 -9.09 -9.21 -6.76
CA TYR A 99 -9.69 -8.26 -5.80
C TYR A 99 -9.49 -6.80 -6.20
N SER A 100 -8.32 -6.33 -6.48
CA SER A 100 -8.07 -4.98 -7.00
C SER A 100 -6.65 -4.80 -7.52
N ASP A 101 -5.80 -5.81 -7.47
CA ASP A 101 -4.37 -5.73 -7.73
C ASP A 101 -3.69 -4.66 -6.82
N ALA A 102 -3.08 -3.63 -7.43
CA ALA A 102 -2.53 -2.49 -6.71
C ALA A 102 -3.50 -1.31 -6.62
N CYS A 103 -4.71 -1.44 -7.18
CA CYS A 103 -5.65 -0.34 -7.32
C CYS A 103 -6.29 0.03 -5.98
N ALA A 104 -6.36 1.32 -5.68
CA ALA A 104 -7.02 1.83 -4.48
C ALA A 104 -8.54 1.61 -4.55
N VAL A 105 -9.22 1.61 -3.39
CA VAL A 105 -10.67 1.37 -3.31
C VAL A 105 -11.48 2.55 -3.86
N LYS A 106 -10.93 3.77 -3.77
CA LYS A 106 -11.59 5.00 -4.23
C LYS A 106 -10.62 5.90 -4.98
N ASP A 107 -11.16 6.68 -5.91
CA ASP A 107 -10.41 7.74 -6.56
C ASP A 107 -9.83 8.74 -5.55
N GLY A 108 -8.65 9.23 -5.84
CA GLY A 108 -8.00 10.26 -5.06
C GLY A 108 -7.35 9.80 -3.76
N GLN A 109 -7.37 8.51 -3.42
CA GLN A 109 -6.62 7.99 -2.27
C GLN A 109 -5.11 8.10 -2.50
N LEU A 110 -4.35 8.37 -1.42
CA LEU A 110 -2.90 8.25 -1.41
C LEU A 110 -2.52 6.77 -1.34
N LEU A 111 -1.87 6.26 -2.37
CA LEU A 111 -1.40 4.88 -2.41
C LEU A 111 -0.06 4.77 -1.68
N VAL A 112 0.02 3.92 -0.67
CA VAL A 112 1.24 3.65 0.10
C VAL A 112 1.80 2.30 -0.32
N ASP A 113 2.80 2.32 -1.19
CA ASP A 113 3.49 1.14 -1.70
C ASP A 113 4.60 0.72 -0.72
N LEU A 114 4.36 -0.36 0.02
CA LEU A 114 5.26 -0.89 1.04
C LEU A 114 6.34 -1.84 0.46
N GLY A 115 6.43 -1.98 -0.85
CA GLY A 115 7.35 -2.92 -1.52
C GLY A 115 8.83 -2.70 -1.20
N ARG A 116 9.24 -1.50 -0.75
CA ARG A 116 10.62 -1.22 -0.31
C ARG A 116 10.93 -1.71 1.11
N LEU A 117 9.93 -2.02 1.92
CA LEU A 117 10.09 -2.67 3.21
C LEU A 117 10.15 -4.18 2.97
N ASN A 118 11.31 -4.68 2.55
CA ASN A 118 11.47 -6.05 2.03
C ASN A 118 12.58 -6.85 2.73
N ARG A 119 12.83 -6.56 4.00
CA ARG A 119 13.82 -7.30 4.79
C ARG A 119 13.18 -8.50 5.49
N ILE A 120 13.87 -9.64 5.43
CA ILE A 120 13.68 -10.75 6.34
C ILE A 120 14.41 -10.38 7.63
N ILE A 121 13.67 -10.20 8.73
CA ILE A 121 14.21 -9.70 10.00
C ILE A 121 14.80 -10.83 10.84
N GLU A 122 14.08 -11.94 10.92
CA GLU A 122 14.46 -13.10 11.72
C GLU A 122 13.88 -14.38 11.14
N VAL A 123 14.63 -15.46 11.19
CA VAL A 123 14.14 -16.82 10.97
C VAL A 123 14.55 -17.67 12.18
N ASN A 124 13.60 -18.31 12.82
CA ASN A 124 13.86 -19.21 13.94
C ASN A 124 13.50 -20.64 13.55
N GLU A 125 14.51 -21.41 13.19
CA GLU A 125 14.32 -22.80 12.75
C GLU A 125 13.75 -23.71 13.83
N LYS A 126 14.14 -23.49 15.09
CA LYS A 126 13.71 -24.32 16.21
C LYS A 126 12.21 -24.17 16.50
N LEU A 127 11.71 -22.96 16.38
CA LEU A 127 10.29 -22.62 16.63
C LEU A 127 9.48 -22.57 15.35
N GLY A 128 10.12 -22.62 14.18
CA GLY A 128 9.47 -22.64 12.87
C GLY A 128 8.75 -21.34 12.52
N TYR A 129 9.26 -20.17 12.95
CA TYR A 129 8.69 -18.88 12.59
C TYR A 129 9.66 -17.99 11.80
N ILE A 130 9.10 -17.04 11.05
CA ILE A 130 9.80 -16.00 10.34
C ILE A 130 9.18 -14.64 10.66
N THR A 131 10.04 -13.63 10.89
CA THR A 131 9.64 -12.22 11.03
C THR A 131 10.12 -11.45 9.81
N LEU A 132 9.23 -10.77 9.13
CA LEU A 132 9.53 -10.09 7.88
C LEU A 132 8.73 -8.80 7.67
N GLU A 133 9.25 -7.94 6.82
CA GLU A 133 8.61 -6.71 6.39
C GLU A 133 7.54 -6.98 5.31
N PRO A 134 6.53 -6.09 5.14
CA PRO A 134 5.38 -6.33 4.28
C PRO A 134 5.68 -6.48 2.79
N GLY A 135 6.80 -5.96 2.32
CA GLY A 135 7.25 -6.09 0.93
C GLY A 135 7.99 -7.39 0.61
N VAL A 136 8.28 -8.24 1.62
CA VAL A 136 8.95 -9.53 1.38
C VAL A 136 8.05 -10.47 0.59
N THR A 137 8.61 -11.02 -0.49
CA THR A 137 7.90 -11.91 -1.40
C THR A 137 8.11 -13.37 -1.06
N GLN A 138 7.23 -14.23 -1.60
CA GLN A 138 7.35 -15.68 -1.47
C GLN A 138 8.68 -16.20 -2.07
N GLY A 139 9.10 -15.64 -3.22
CA GLY A 139 10.36 -15.97 -3.86
C GLY A 139 11.55 -15.65 -2.95
N GLN A 140 11.58 -14.44 -2.36
CA GLN A 140 12.63 -14.06 -1.42
C GLN A 140 12.75 -15.00 -0.21
N VAL A 141 11.61 -15.42 0.36
CA VAL A 141 11.63 -16.39 1.47
C VAL A 141 12.18 -17.73 1.00
N TYR A 142 11.74 -18.21 -0.16
CA TYR A 142 12.24 -19.47 -0.73
C TYR A 142 13.76 -19.41 -0.94
N ASP A 143 14.27 -18.37 -1.61
CA ASP A 143 15.69 -18.22 -1.89
C ASP A 143 16.51 -18.14 -0.59
N TYR A 144 16.04 -17.37 0.39
CA TYR A 144 16.68 -17.26 1.69
C TYR A 144 16.79 -18.61 2.41
N LEU A 145 15.73 -19.42 2.41
CA LEU A 145 15.74 -20.74 3.03
C LEU A 145 16.74 -21.69 2.32
N GLN A 146 16.81 -21.65 0.98
CA GLN A 146 17.76 -22.45 0.21
C GLN A 146 19.21 -22.03 0.44
N GLU A 147 19.50 -20.75 0.36
CA GLU A 147 20.85 -20.20 0.52
C GLU A 147 21.42 -20.47 1.92
N ASN A 148 20.57 -20.50 2.93
CA ASN A 148 20.97 -20.78 4.32
C ASN A 148 20.84 -22.26 4.72
N ASN A 149 20.50 -23.16 3.78
CA ASN A 149 20.27 -24.60 4.03
C ASN A 149 19.24 -24.91 5.12
N ILE A 150 18.27 -24.02 5.30
CA ILE A 150 17.19 -24.17 6.26
C ILE A 150 16.16 -25.17 5.73
N LYS A 151 15.85 -26.23 6.51
CA LYS A 151 14.97 -27.34 6.10
C LYS A 151 13.48 -27.07 6.35
N LEU A 152 13.13 -25.81 6.53
CA LEU A 152 11.74 -25.36 6.61
C LEU A 152 11.25 -25.00 5.22
N TRP A 153 9.94 -24.96 5.07
CA TRP A 153 9.26 -24.52 3.85
C TRP A 153 8.07 -23.66 4.21
N MET A 154 7.65 -22.86 3.28
CA MET A 154 6.48 -21.99 3.42
C MET A 154 5.42 -22.41 2.43
N ASP A 155 4.18 -22.51 2.88
CA ASP A 155 3.04 -22.74 2.01
C ASP A 155 2.89 -21.58 1.01
N ALA A 156 2.89 -21.89 -0.29
CA ALA A 156 2.88 -20.89 -1.36
C ALA A 156 1.49 -20.68 -1.96
N THR A 157 1.17 -19.46 -2.38
CA THR A 157 -0.05 -19.16 -3.12
C THR A 157 0.17 -19.26 -4.62
N GLY A 158 -0.92 -19.39 -5.39
CA GLY A 158 -0.88 -19.42 -6.85
C GLY A 158 -0.60 -18.08 -7.52
N ALA A 159 -0.49 -16.98 -6.76
CA ALA A 159 -0.26 -15.65 -7.31
C ALA A 159 1.20 -15.38 -7.72
N GLY A 160 2.09 -16.37 -7.56
CA GLY A 160 3.47 -16.35 -8.06
C GLY A 160 4.50 -15.87 -7.04
N PRO A 161 5.80 -15.98 -7.39
CA PRO A 161 6.91 -15.71 -6.46
C PRO A 161 6.98 -14.25 -5.99
N ASP A 162 6.49 -13.30 -6.79
CA ASP A 162 6.50 -11.87 -6.47
C ASP A 162 5.39 -11.44 -5.49
N THR A 163 4.56 -12.37 -5.03
CA THR A 163 3.49 -12.08 -4.09
C THR A 163 4.03 -11.88 -2.69
N SER A 164 3.60 -10.80 -2.02
CA SER A 164 3.92 -10.55 -0.62
C SER A 164 3.36 -11.63 0.29
N VAL A 165 4.19 -12.11 1.22
CA VAL A 165 3.76 -13.05 2.27
C VAL A 165 2.76 -12.38 3.20
N ILE A 166 3.07 -11.16 3.69
CA ILE A 166 2.21 -10.41 4.61
C ILE A 166 0.92 -9.99 3.91
N GLY A 167 0.99 -9.43 2.69
CA GLY A 167 -0.20 -9.02 1.94
C GLY A 167 -1.16 -10.18 1.73
N ASN A 168 -0.66 -11.34 1.28
CA ASN A 168 -1.49 -12.52 1.13
C ASN A 168 -2.09 -13.01 2.47
N THR A 169 -1.32 -12.95 3.55
CA THR A 169 -1.79 -13.35 4.88
C THR A 169 -2.92 -12.44 5.39
N MET A 170 -2.78 -11.13 5.21
CA MET A 170 -3.80 -10.15 5.62
C MET A 170 -5.10 -10.27 4.83
N ASP A 171 -5.01 -10.65 3.56
CA ASP A 171 -6.17 -10.95 2.70
C ASP A 171 -6.77 -12.36 2.92
N ARG A 172 -6.29 -13.08 3.93
CA ARG A 172 -6.66 -14.47 4.22
C ARG A 172 -6.50 -15.41 3.03
N GLY A 173 -5.41 -15.19 2.27
CA GLY A 173 -5.08 -15.99 1.11
C GLY A 173 -4.73 -17.43 1.47
N PHE A 174 -5.12 -18.34 0.58
CA PHE A 174 -4.81 -19.77 0.72
C PHE A 174 -3.43 -20.06 0.15
N GLY A 175 -2.75 -21.01 0.79
CA GLY A 175 -1.68 -21.78 0.18
C GLY A 175 -2.23 -23.02 -0.53
N HIS A 176 -1.33 -23.86 -1.07
CA HIS A 176 -1.65 -25.12 -1.74
C HIS A 176 -1.47 -26.34 -0.84
N SER A 177 -1.47 -26.14 0.48
CA SER A 177 -1.42 -27.21 1.47
C SER A 177 -2.76 -27.37 2.18
N PRO A 178 -2.98 -28.51 2.86
CA PRO A 178 -4.22 -28.75 3.62
C PRO A 178 -4.26 -28.00 4.97
N HIS A 179 -3.32 -27.12 5.25
CA HIS A 179 -3.17 -26.51 6.58
C HIS A 179 -4.03 -25.24 6.81
N GLY A 180 -4.91 -24.89 5.89
CA GLY A 180 -5.84 -23.76 6.01
C GLY A 180 -5.28 -22.44 5.50
N ASP A 181 -5.87 -21.32 5.94
CA ASP A 181 -5.42 -19.99 5.55
C ASP A 181 -4.16 -19.57 6.33
N ARG A 182 -3.36 -18.72 5.71
CA ARG A 182 -2.10 -18.24 6.31
C ARG A 182 -2.30 -17.35 7.51
N TYR A 183 -3.44 -16.69 7.62
CA TYR A 183 -3.75 -15.83 8.75
C TYR A 183 -3.77 -16.63 10.06
N ALA A 184 -4.27 -17.86 10.03
CA ALA A 184 -4.28 -18.75 11.19
C ALA A 184 -2.88 -19.15 11.68
N HIS A 185 -1.84 -18.99 10.84
CA HIS A 185 -0.45 -19.28 11.20
C HIS A 185 0.35 -18.02 11.58
N SER A 186 -0.33 -16.88 11.72
CA SER A 186 0.35 -15.64 12.10
C SER A 186 0.53 -15.56 13.61
N CYS A 187 1.76 -15.24 14.04
CA CYS A 187 2.09 -15.03 15.45
C CYS A 187 1.78 -13.61 15.93
N GLY A 188 1.78 -12.64 15.03
CA GLY A 188 1.49 -11.24 15.33
C GLY A 188 1.81 -10.30 14.18
N TYR A 189 1.36 -9.05 14.34
CA TYR A 189 1.58 -7.97 13.39
C TYR A 189 1.95 -6.68 14.13
N GLU A 190 2.83 -5.90 13.51
CA GLU A 190 3.01 -4.50 13.84
C GLU A 190 2.16 -3.67 12.90
N VAL A 191 1.33 -2.78 13.45
CA VAL A 191 0.42 -1.91 12.69
C VAL A 191 0.68 -0.46 13.06
N ILE A 192 0.70 0.42 12.06
CA ILE A 192 0.79 1.88 12.22
C ILE A 192 -0.57 2.48 11.89
N LEU A 193 -1.16 3.21 12.84
CA LEU A 193 -2.50 3.81 12.78
C LEU A 193 -2.40 5.35 12.81
#